data_0ab46e8497ca79fc32100a4f82a6bacd
#
_entry.id   0ab46e8497ca79fc32100a4f82a6bacd
#
_cell.length_a   1.000
_cell.length_b   1.000
_cell.length_c   1.000
_cell.angle_alpha   90.00
_cell.angle_beta   90.00
_cell.angle_gamma   90.00
#
_symmetry.space_group_name_H-M   'P 1'
#
loop_
_entity.id
_entity.type
_entity.pdbx_description
1 polymer ?
#
loop_
_entity_poly.entity_id
_entity_poly.type
_entity_poly.pdbx_seq_one_letter_code
_entity_poly.pdbx_strand_id
1 'polypeptide(L)'
;MALFPGFFRKGWYMPAGLSAAALFYNPELLLHSVKPQYMLAVSAGSVGFLALALMLFDFRRLAGAVASMKREAQLALGGFFCIAAGHFFLNGRYPFDALGESLVWILLPLAAYVYYDAFRFFLPRALALLGLWDLAVSGIQYHSGAMIFGIAGNTNWNAVLLLVSLPFLAWHLSGLLRRFRFPALASLPAVGAVLGYGLWIFAACASRGAAVALGLTGLIFLAMHLTSRGQRYLRYALLAVLLLGTLYMIGPGSGFARRIAEQEDRLVFYRATLGLIAENPVFGVGGVSFENEFVRFKPEDYFTRMQNAPRTNHPHNDVLFMMASFGILGWLAWAWLVLYPLYGIFRGGAGRLSGERKLLLFAFLCLLFHAQLDLIFVAWPMNLIALWLLGLFWRDAFREEQVSAGLRHPAICRMIACTAGIVILFWTALSVARSAYASSTANAIHDPAMRVSEKLERISRSLRFAPHEYKPNYALMIAAGKLGAPELALAAADALIGSYIENYAHVYGYRGGALVKLGRYDEAFEAYLKEAENYPLSMIPVYNLASISKLTGHPERIPKIEEELFRRMKIQNVTPAQIPLILKNPDYDRAPWDIPVKYGGSGGYPKKR
;
A
#
# COMPACT_ATOMS: atom_id res chain seq x y z
N MET A 1 -9.40 -35.30 -5.86
CA MET A 1 -10.24 -34.53 -6.80
C MET A 1 -11.70 -34.97 -6.86
N ALA A 2 -12.07 -36.20 -6.50
CA ALA A 2 -13.45 -36.69 -6.55
C ALA A 2 -14.41 -36.13 -5.46
N LEU A 3 -13.91 -35.53 -4.41
CA LEU A 3 -14.73 -35.11 -3.26
C LEU A 3 -15.48 -33.75 -3.40
N PHE A 4 -15.07 -32.89 -4.38
CA PHE A 4 -15.67 -31.56 -4.55
C PHE A 4 -15.83 -31.13 -6.02
N PRO A 5 -16.54 -31.89 -6.89
CA PRO A 5 -16.68 -31.51 -8.31
C PRO A 5 -17.38 -30.16 -8.51
N GLY A 6 -18.28 -29.76 -7.60
CA GLY A 6 -18.95 -28.47 -7.62
C GLY A 6 -18.04 -27.27 -7.30
N PHE A 7 -17.04 -27.45 -6.45
CA PHE A 7 -16.09 -26.42 -6.05
C PHE A 7 -15.24 -25.94 -7.23
N PHE A 8 -14.66 -26.87 -7.98
CA PHE A 8 -13.85 -26.55 -9.16
C PHE A 8 -14.71 -26.04 -10.33
N ARG A 9 -15.85 -26.69 -10.61
CA ARG A 9 -16.75 -26.29 -11.70
C ARG A 9 -17.30 -24.88 -11.54
N LYS A 10 -17.64 -24.47 -10.31
CA LYS A 10 -18.13 -23.11 -10.00
C LYS A 10 -17.01 -22.07 -9.86
N GLY A 11 -15.75 -22.48 -9.87
CA GLY A 11 -14.61 -21.57 -9.75
C GLY A 11 -14.36 -21.04 -8.33
N TRP A 12 -14.90 -21.67 -7.29
CA TRP A 12 -14.73 -21.26 -5.89
C TRP A 12 -13.29 -21.38 -5.39
N TYR A 13 -12.47 -22.20 -6.07
CA TYR A 13 -11.05 -22.30 -5.77
C TYR A 13 -10.30 -20.97 -5.97
N MET A 14 -10.79 -20.08 -6.83
CA MET A 14 -10.14 -18.80 -7.09
C MET A 14 -10.19 -17.86 -5.85
N PRO A 15 -11.36 -17.42 -5.35
CA PRO A 15 -11.40 -16.55 -4.17
C PRO A 15 -10.83 -17.24 -2.92
N ALA A 16 -11.07 -18.55 -2.73
CA ALA A 16 -10.53 -19.28 -1.59
C ALA A 16 -9.00 -19.39 -1.63
N GLY A 17 -8.42 -19.73 -2.81
CA GLY A 17 -6.98 -19.83 -2.99
C GLY A 17 -6.27 -18.49 -2.86
N LEU A 18 -6.83 -17.42 -3.43
CA LEU A 18 -6.27 -16.07 -3.28
C LEU A 18 -6.34 -15.57 -1.84
N SER A 19 -7.46 -15.84 -1.12
CA SER A 19 -7.57 -15.50 0.30
C SER A 19 -6.59 -16.28 1.16
N ALA A 20 -6.44 -17.59 0.91
CA ALA A 20 -5.48 -18.43 1.62
C ALA A 20 -4.03 -17.98 1.36
N ALA A 21 -3.69 -17.66 0.11
CA ALA A 21 -2.39 -17.11 -0.25
C ALA A 21 -2.15 -15.76 0.45
N ALA A 22 -3.15 -14.89 0.46
CA ALA A 22 -3.09 -13.62 1.15
C ALA A 22 -2.77 -13.76 2.64
N LEU A 23 -3.45 -14.68 3.33
CA LEU A 23 -3.23 -14.99 4.74
C LEU A 23 -1.86 -15.65 4.97
N PHE A 24 -1.42 -16.51 4.04
CA PHE A 24 -0.11 -17.15 4.12
C PHE A 24 1.04 -16.15 3.99
N TYR A 25 0.92 -15.18 3.09
CA TYR A 25 1.92 -14.12 2.91
C TYR A 25 1.90 -13.06 4.02
N ASN A 26 0.82 -12.94 4.75
CA ASN A 26 0.70 -12.04 5.87
C ASN A 26 0.03 -12.73 7.08
N PRO A 27 0.70 -13.72 7.72
CA PRO A 27 0.16 -14.40 8.88
C PRO A 27 -0.11 -13.46 10.06
N GLU A 28 0.47 -12.27 10.04
CA GLU A 28 0.33 -11.25 11.06
C GLU A 28 -1.03 -10.54 11.04
N LEU A 29 -1.77 -10.62 9.92
CA LEU A 29 -3.20 -10.27 9.91
C LEU A 29 -4.01 -11.01 10.98
N LEU A 30 -3.55 -12.21 11.38
CA LEU A 30 -4.20 -13.02 12.40
C LEU A 30 -3.68 -12.75 13.82
N LEU A 31 -2.48 -12.21 13.98
CA LEU A 31 -1.71 -12.24 15.22
C LEU A 31 -1.23 -10.87 15.75
N HIS A 32 -1.64 -9.76 15.17
CA HIS A 32 -1.33 -8.41 15.66
C HIS A 32 0.14 -7.99 15.74
N SER A 33 1.04 -8.57 15.03
CA SER A 33 2.38 -8.01 15.02
C SER A 33 2.47 -6.93 13.95
N VAL A 34 2.63 -5.70 14.40
CA VAL A 34 2.92 -4.55 13.54
C VAL A 34 4.29 -4.78 12.93
N LYS A 35 4.35 -5.57 11.89
CA LYS A 35 5.57 -5.69 11.12
C LYS A 35 5.47 -5.05 9.75
N PRO A 36 6.63 -4.64 9.24
CA PRO A 36 6.69 -3.56 8.28
C PRO A 36 5.99 -3.93 6.97
N GLN A 37 5.37 -2.93 6.43
CA GLN A 37 4.59 -2.85 5.18
C GLN A 37 5.28 -3.44 3.93
N TYR A 38 6.50 -3.92 4.03
CA TYR A 38 7.31 -4.39 2.91
C TYR A 38 6.97 -5.78 2.37
N MET A 39 6.47 -6.66 3.24
CA MET A 39 5.89 -7.91 2.74
C MET A 39 4.63 -7.65 1.91
N LEU A 40 4.08 -6.44 2.00
CA LEU A 40 2.83 -6.06 1.37
C LEU A 40 2.98 -5.91 -0.14
N ALA A 41 4.01 -5.24 -0.63
CA ALA A 41 4.22 -5.04 -2.07
C ALA A 41 4.54 -6.37 -2.78
N VAL A 42 5.50 -7.13 -2.23
CA VAL A 42 5.82 -8.48 -2.74
C VAL A 42 4.62 -9.41 -2.63
N SER A 43 3.83 -9.32 -1.55
CA SER A 43 2.63 -10.13 -1.35
C SER A 43 1.53 -9.78 -2.35
N ALA A 44 1.26 -8.50 -2.58
CA ALA A 44 0.25 -8.05 -3.54
C ALA A 44 0.61 -8.51 -4.96
N GLY A 45 1.84 -8.29 -5.40
CA GLY A 45 2.33 -8.76 -6.69
C GLY A 45 2.27 -10.28 -6.83
N SER A 46 2.68 -11.02 -5.79
CA SER A 46 2.62 -12.48 -5.78
C SER A 46 1.20 -13.02 -5.87
N VAL A 47 0.24 -12.41 -5.17
CA VAL A 47 -1.18 -12.80 -5.27
C VAL A 47 -1.76 -12.42 -6.62
N GLY A 48 -1.36 -11.29 -7.22
CA GLY A 48 -1.70 -10.91 -8.58
C GLY A 48 -1.20 -11.93 -9.61
N PHE A 49 0.06 -12.34 -9.52
CA PHE A 49 0.63 -13.38 -10.38
C PHE A 49 -0.01 -14.76 -10.16
N LEU A 50 -0.33 -15.12 -8.93
CA LEU A 50 -1.10 -16.33 -8.63
C LEU A 50 -2.47 -16.29 -9.32
N ALA A 51 -3.18 -15.15 -9.24
CA ALA A 51 -4.45 -14.97 -9.93
C ALA A 51 -4.30 -15.14 -11.44
N LEU A 52 -3.26 -14.54 -12.04
CA LEU A 52 -2.95 -14.69 -13.46
C LEU A 52 -2.67 -16.15 -13.82
N ALA A 53 -1.82 -16.84 -13.08
CA ALA A 53 -1.51 -18.25 -13.32
C ALA A 53 -2.75 -19.13 -13.26
N LEU A 54 -3.60 -18.96 -12.23
CA LEU A 54 -4.85 -19.71 -12.11
C LEU A 54 -5.82 -19.41 -13.26
N MET A 55 -5.91 -18.15 -13.72
CA MET A 55 -6.70 -17.79 -14.89
C MET A 55 -6.15 -18.41 -16.17
N LEU A 56 -4.83 -18.50 -16.32
CA LEU A 56 -4.19 -19.14 -17.47
C LEU A 56 -4.42 -20.65 -17.51
N PHE A 57 -4.50 -21.34 -16.37
CA PHE A 57 -4.90 -22.75 -16.32
C PHE A 57 -6.36 -22.96 -16.73
N ASP A 58 -7.24 -22.00 -16.49
CA ASP A 58 -8.63 -21.97 -16.97
C ASP A 58 -8.78 -21.04 -18.20
N PHE A 59 -7.84 -21.14 -19.13
CA PHE A 59 -7.70 -20.24 -20.28
C PHE A 59 -8.98 -20.05 -21.07
N ARG A 60 -9.82 -21.10 -21.21
CA ARG A 60 -11.10 -20.99 -21.93
C ARG A 60 -12.05 -20.01 -21.24
N ARG A 61 -12.11 -20.05 -19.90
CA ARG A 61 -12.93 -19.12 -19.14
C ARG A 61 -12.39 -17.71 -19.23
N LEU A 62 -11.07 -17.53 -19.09
CA LEU A 62 -10.40 -16.22 -19.25
C LEU A 62 -10.66 -15.64 -20.65
N ALA A 63 -10.39 -16.40 -21.69
CA ALA A 63 -10.57 -15.95 -23.07
C ALA A 63 -12.04 -15.61 -23.38
N GLY A 64 -12.98 -16.44 -22.95
CA GLY A 64 -14.41 -16.16 -23.12
C GLY A 64 -14.87 -14.95 -22.32
N ALA A 65 -14.36 -14.74 -21.12
CA ALA A 65 -14.69 -13.58 -20.30
C ALA A 65 -14.15 -12.27 -20.92
N VAL A 66 -12.89 -12.28 -21.36
CA VAL A 66 -12.27 -11.11 -22.02
C VAL A 66 -12.95 -10.82 -23.37
N ALA A 67 -13.25 -11.84 -24.18
CA ALA A 67 -13.94 -11.67 -25.45
C ALA A 67 -15.37 -11.10 -25.29
N SER A 68 -16.03 -11.37 -24.16
CA SER A 68 -17.35 -10.84 -23.83
C SER A 68 -17.30 -9.46 -23.16
N MET A 69 -16.13 -8.87 -23.01
CA MET A 69 -15.97 -7.53 -22.42
C MET A 69 -16.09 -6.49 -23.50
N LYS A 70 -16.76 -5.36 -23.19
CA LYS A 70 -16.84 -4.18 -24.07
C LYS A 70 -15.46 -3.76 -24.58
N ARG A 71 -15.39 -3.36 -25.85
CA ARG A 71 -14.12 -3.00 -26.51
C ARG A 71 -13.39 -1.87 -25.78
N GLU A 72 -14.11 -0.89 -25.27
CA GLU A 72 -13.54 0.24 -24.53
C GLU A 72 -12.84 -0.22 -23.25
N ALA A 73 -13.41 -1.22 -22.55
CA ALA A 73 -12.80 -1.79 -21.36
C ALA A 73 -11.55 -2.62 -21.71
N GLN A 74 -11.60 -3.37 -22.82
CA GLN A 74 -10.42 -4.09 -23.32
C GLN A 74 -9.29 -3.12 -23.68
N LEU A 75 -9.61 -1.99 -24.32
CA LEU A 75 -8.62 -0.95 -24.67
C LEU A 75 -8.04 -0.28 -23.42
N ALA A 76 -8.86 0.05 -22.42
CA ALA A 76 -8.38 0.64 -21.17
C ALA A 76 -7.47 -0.33 -20.39
N LEU A 77 -7.85 -1.62 -20.29
CA LEU A 77 -7.03 -2.66 -19.69
C LEU A 77 -5.71 -2.86 -20.45
N GLY A 78 -5.79 -2.93 -21.79
CA GLY A 78 -4.61 -3.07 -22.65
C GLY A 78 -3.68 -1.88 -22.55
N GLY A 79 -4.21 -0.66 -22.53
CA GLY A 79 -3.43 0.57 -22.35
C GLY A 79 -2.72 0.61 -21.01
N PHE A 80 -3.43 0.29 -19.91
CA PHE A 80 -2.82 0.20 -18.59
C PHE A 80 -1.73 -0.90 -18.54
N PHE A 81 -2.01 -2.07 -19.14
CA PHE A 81 -1.03 -3.15 -19.24
C PHE A 81 0.22 -2.71 -20.00
N CYS A 82 0.09 -1.97 -21.12
CA CYS A 82 1.23 -1.47 -21.88
C CYS A 82 2.09 -0.51 -21.05
N ILE A 83 1.47 0.36 -20.23
CA ILE A 83 2.19 1.28 -19.34
C ILE A 83 2.93 0.47 -18.26
N ALA A 84 2.27 -0.49 -17.61
CA ALA A 84 2.88 -1.36 -16.62
C ALA A 84 4.04 -2.19 -17.21
N ALA A 85 3.87 -2.71 -18.43
CA ALA A 85 4.93 -3.41 -19.16
C ALA A 85 6.08 -2.46 -19.56
N GLY A 86 5.79 -1.19 -19.89
CA GLY A 86 6.81 -0.17 -20.11
C GLY A 86 7.71 0.01 -18.88
N HIS A 87 7.12 0.10 -17.69
CA HIS A 87 7.88 0.17 -16.44
C HIS A 87 8.73 -1.08 -16.19
N PHE A 88 8.28 -2.27 -16.61
CA PHE A 88 9.07 -3.48 -16.57
C PHE A 88 10.40 -3.34 -17.31
N PHE A 89 10.39 -2.75 -18.50
CA PHE A 89 11.61 -2.54 -19.28
C PHE A 89 12.49 -1.42 -18.74
N LEU A 90 11.89 -0.41 -18.11
CA LEU A 90 12.60 0.75 -17.56
C LEU A 90 13.29 0.45 -16.22
N ASN A 91 12.73 -0.43 -15.41
CA ASN A 91 13.24 -0.76 -14.06
C ASN A 91 14.38 -1.80 -14.02
N GLY A 92 14.99 -2.14 -15.12
CA GLY A 92 16.26 -2.83 -15.34
C GLY A 92 16.55 -4.12 -14.56
N ARG A 93 16.63 -4.10 -13.24
CA ARG A 93 17.09 -5.25 -12.43
C ARG A 93 16.00 -6.10 -11.78
N TYR A 94 14.80 -5.54 -11.51
CA TYR A 94 13.67 -6.25 -10.89
C TYR A 94 12.37 -6.05 -11.65
N PRO A 95 12.41 -6.36 -12.92
CA PRO A 95 11.27 -6.07 -13.78
C PRO A 95 10.00 -6.84 -13.35
N PHE A 96 10.13 -8.05 -12.78
CA PHE A 96 8.98 -8.86 -12.39
C PHE A 96 8.28 -8.33 -11.14
N ASP A 97 9.00 -7.82 -10.14
CA ASP A 97 8.40 -7.25 -8.94
C ASP A 97 7.68 -5.94 -9.30
N ALA A 98 8.30 -5.09 -10.12
CA ALA A 98 7.69 -3.87 -10.63
C ALA A 98 6.43 -4.17 -11.46
N LEU A 99 6.49 -5.16 -12.32
CA LEU A 99 5.34 -5.60 -13.12
C LEU A 99 4.24 -6.18 -12.24
N GLY A 100 4.59 -7.01 -11.25
CA GLY A 100 3.64 -7.62 -10.32
C GLY A 100 2.86 -6.58 -9.52
N GLU A 101 3.55 -5.62 -8.94
CA GLU A 101 2.93 -4.52 -8.21
C GLU A 101 2.04 -3.65 -9.11
N SER A 102 2.49 -3.38 -10.33
CA SER A 102 1.70 -2.61 -11.29
C SER A 102 0.47 -3.37 -11.79
N LEU A 103 0.60 -4.68 -12.04
CA LEU A 103 -0.48 -5.47 -12.61
C LEU A 103 -1.55 -5.89 -11.59
N VAL A 104 -1.27 -5.83 -10.28
CA VAL A 104 -2.27 -6.18 -9.26
C VAL A 104 -3.56 -5.37 -9.41
N TRP A 105 -3.45 -4.13 -9.86
CA TRP A 105 -4.57 -3.19 -10.08
C TRP A 105 -5.56 -3.65 -11.17
N ILE A 106 -5.14 -4.52 -12.06
CA ILE A 106 -5.99 -5.10 -13.12
C ILE A 106 -6.19 -6.61 -12.95
N LEU A 107 -5.22 -7.35 -12.42
CA LEU A 107 -5.32 -8.80 -12.29
C LEU A 107 -6.35 -9.24 -11.24
N LEU A 108 -6.41 -8.56 -10.10
CA LEU A 108 -7.37 -8.91 -9.05
C LEU A 108 -8.82 -8.58 -9.45
N PRO A 109 -9.15 -7.40 -9.99
CA PRO A 109 -10.50 -7.17 -10.51
C PRO A 109 -10.83 -8.05 -11.71
N LEU A 110 -9.86 -8.35 -12.58
CA LEU A 110 -10.07 -9.29 -13.68
C LEU A 110 -10.41 -10.71 -13.17
N ALA A 111 -9.74 -11.18 -12.12
CA ALA A 111 -10.09 -12.45 -11.49
C ALA A 111 -11.54 -12.46 -10.97
N ALA A 112 -11.97 -11.39 -10.30
CA ALA A 112 -13.35 -11.26 -9.83
C ALA A 112 -14.36 -11.14 -11.01
N TYR A 113 -13.97 -10.48 -12.10
CA TYR A 113 -14.77 -10.40 -13.33
C TYR A 113 -14.93 -11.79 -13.98
N VAL A 114 -13.86 -12.56 -14.13
CA VAL A 114 -13.84 -13.89 -14.75
C VAL A 114 -14.60 -14.92 -13.92
N TYR A 115 -14.43 -14.88 -12.60
CA TYR A 115 -15.04 -15.83 -11.66
C TYR A 115 -16.18 -15.17 -10.85
N TYR A 116 -16.95 -14.33 -11.52
CA TYR A 116 -17.99 -13.48 -10.92
C TYR A 116 -18.90 -14.20 -9.93
N ASP A 117 -19.49 -15.34 -10.29
CA ASP A 117 -20.44 -16.06 -9.44
C ASP A 117 -19.77 -16.57 -8.14
N ALA A 118 -18.49 -16.99 -8.24
CA ALA A 118 -17.73 -17.43 -7.09
C ALA A 118 -17.43 -16.25 -6.15
N PHE A 119 -16.96 -15.12 -6.67
CA PHE A 119 -16.66 -13.93 -5.85
C PHE A 119 -17.93 -13.30 -5.29
N ARG A 120 -19.00 -13.21 -6.05
CA ARG A 120 -20.29 -12.72 -5.57
C ARG A 120 -20.83 -13.57 -4.42
N PHE A 121 -20.63 -14.88 -4.44
CA PHE A 121 -21.02 -15.75 -3.35
C PHE A 121 -20.08 -15.62 -2.16
N PHE A 122 -18.78 -15.57 -2.40
CA PHE A 122 -17.75 -15.62 -1.37
C PHE A 122 -17.59 -14.30 -0.62
N LEU A 123 -17.48 -13.17 -1.34
CA LEU A 123 -17.07 -11.89 -0.77
C LEU A 123 -18.02 -11.35 0.32
N PRO A 124 -19.35 -11.37 0.19
CA PRO A 124 -20.23 -10.93 1.26
C PRO A 124 -20.07 -11.75 2.56
N ARG A 125 -19.82 -13.06 2.42
CA ARG A 125 -19.62 -13.97 3.56
C ARG A 125 -18.26 -13.76 4.21
N ALA A 126 -17.24 -13.58 3.39
CA ALA A 126 -15.89 -13.25 3.88
C ALA A 126 -15.89 -11.92 4.65
N LEU A 127 -16.57 -10.90 4.11
CA LEU A 127 -16.70 -9.61 4.81
C LEU A 127 -17.47 -9.73 6.13
N ALA A 128 -18.53 -10.54 6.19
CA ALA A 128 -19.24 -10.79 7.44
C ALA A 128 -18.34 -11.48 8.49
N LEU A 129 -17.56 -12.48 8.08
CA LEU A 129 -16.61 -13.17 8.96
C LEU A 129 -15.47 -12.26 9.40
N LEU A 130 -14.91 -11.48 8.48
CA LEU A 130 -13.88 -10.48 8.80
C LEU A 130 -14.42 -9.44 9.77
N GLY A 131 -15.66 -8.97 9.57
CA GLY A 131 -16.30 -8.03 10.49
C GLY A 131 -16.51 -8.59 11.89
N LEU A 132 -16.88 -9.86 12.01
CA LEU A 132 -17.00 -10.54 13.31
C LEU A 132 -15.63 -10.66 13.99
N TRP A 133 -14.63 -11.07 13.24
CA TRP A 133 -13.27 -11.23 13.76
C TRP A 133 -12.67 -9.89 14.18
N ASP A 134 -12.78 -8.90 13.30
CA ASP A 134 -12.24 -7.56 13.56
C ASP A 134 -12.92 -6.88 14.73
N LEU A 135 -14.24 -7.04 14.86
CA LEU A 135 -15.01 -6.51 15.99
C LEU A 135 -14.58 -7.16 17.31
N ALA A 136 -14.32 -8.47 17.33
CA ALA A 136 -13.84 -9.18 18.51
C ALA A 136 -12.45 -8.68 18.93
N VAL A 137 -11.51 -8.61 17.99
CA VAL A 137 -10.14 -8.15 18.25
C VAL A 137 -10.11 -6.68 18.68
N SER A 138 -10.80 -5.82 17.95
CA SER A 138 -10.90 -4.39 18.25
C SER A 138 -11.58 -4.14 19.60
N GLY A 139 -12.58 -4.97 19.95
CA GLY A 139 -13.24 -4.94 21.25
C GLY A 139 -12.28 -5.31 22.40
N ILE A 140 -11.49 -6.37 22.25
CA ILE A 140 -10.46 -6.75 23.21
C ILE A 140 -9.46 -5.61 23.42
N GLN A 141 -8.96 -5.02 22.32
CA GLN A 141 -8.03 -3.89 22.38
C GLN A 141 -8.63 -2.68 23.11
N TYR A 142 -9.88 -2.33 22.76
CA TYR A 142 -10.59 -1.22 23.40
C TYR A 142 -10.72 -1.42 24.91
N HIS A 143 -11.20 -2.58 25.35
CA HIS A 143 -11.43 -2.87 26.77
C HIS A 143 -10.14 -3.06 27.57
N SER A 144 -9.04 -3.44 26.91
CA SER A 144 -7.71 -3.50 27.55
C SER A 144 -7.02 -2.13 27.63
N GLY A 145 -7.62 -1.06 27.11
CA GLY A 145 -7.01 0.26 27.03
C GLY A 145 -5.89 0.38 25.99
N ALA A 146 -5.72 -0.64 25.14
CA ALA A 146 -4.76 -0.63 24.05
C ALA A 146 -5.25 0.23 22.87
N MET A 147 -4.32 0.63 22.02
CA MET A 147 -4.68 1.30 20.76
C MET A 147 -5.42 0.32 19.85
N ILE A 148 -6.50 0.78 19.22
CA ILE A 148 -7.38 -0.06 18.40
C ILE A 148 -6.83 -0.14 16.97
N PHE A 149 -6.03 -1.16 16.68
CA PHE A 149 -5.52 -1.45 15.33
C PHE A 149 -6.38 -2.46 14.56
N GLY A 150 -7.25 -3.19 15.27
CA GLY A 150 -8.03 -4.29 14.71
C GLY A 150 -7.14 -5.35 14.07
N ILE A 151 -7.69 -6.12 13.15
CA ILE A 151 -6.92 -7.05 12.31
C ILE A 151 -6.23 -6.35 11.12
N ALA A 152 -6.57 -5.10 10.86
CA ALA A 152 -5.98 -4.32 9.79
C ALA A 152 -4.59 -3.75 10.15
N GLY A 153 -4.18 -3.79 11.43
CA GLY A 153 -2.87 -3.34 11.89
C GLY A 153 -2.66 -1.82 11.89
N ASN A 154 -3.71 -1.03 11.57
CA ASN A 154 -3.68 0.41 11.54
C ASN A 154 -5.07 0.95 11.92
N THR A 155 -5.13 1.97 12.77
CA THR A 155 -6.39 2.53 13.27
C THR A 155 -7.31 3.04 12.16
N ASN A 156 -6.76 3.71 11.14
CA ASN A 156 -7.54 4.22 10.02
C ASN A 156 -8.09 3.09 9.13
N TRP A 157 -7.26 2.10 8.85
CA TRP A 157 -7.66 0.93 8.06
C TRP A 157 -8.65 0.07 8.83
N ASN A 158 -8.47 -0.04 10.15
CA ASN A 158 -9.41 -0.74 11.02
C ASN A 158 -10.80 -0.08 10.99
N ALA A 159 -10.85 1.24 11.11
CA ALA A 159 -12.11 1.97 11.04
C ALA A 159 -12.83 1.73 9.71
N VAL A 160 -12.14 1.78 8.58
CA VAL A 160 -12.79 1.52 7.29
C VAL A 160 -13.14 0.05 7.10
N LEU A 161 -12.35 -0.88 7.65
CA LEU A 161 -12.70 -2.31 7.62
C LEU A 161 -13.99 -2.60 8.39
N LEU A 162 -14.13 -2.05 9.59
CA LEU A 162 -15.38 -2.12 10.36
C LEU A 162 -16.55 -1.52 9.56
N LEU A 163 -16.35 -0.32 9.00
CA LEU A 163 -17.39 0.35 8.22
C LEU A 163 -17.87 -0.50 7.03
N VAL A 164 -16.95 -1.15 6.33
CA VAL A 164 -17.23 -1.99 5.16
C VAL A 164 -17.85 -3.32 5.56
N SER A 165 -17.41 -3.93 6.63
CA SER A 165 -17.76 -5.31 7.01
C SER A 165 -19.01 -5.43 7.90
N LEU A 166 -19.26 -4.46 8.80
CA LEU A 166 -20.41 -4.48 9.71
C LEU A 166 -21.78 -4.63 9.02
N PRO A 167 -22.07 -3.95 7.89
CA PRO A 167 -23.33 -4.14 7.19
C PRO A 167 -23.55 -5.58 6.69
N PHE A 168 -22.48 -6.27 6.26
CA PHE A 168 -22.55 -7.67 5.85
C PHE A 168 -22.73 -8.60 7.04
N LEU A 169 -22.06 -8.33 8.16
CA LEU A 169 -22.26 -9.06 9.41
C LEU A 169 -23.73 -8.96 9.85
N ALA A 170 -24.28 -7.76 9.88
CA ALA A 170 -25.68 -7.53 10.24
C ALA A 170 -26.65 -8.23 9.29
N TRP A 171 -26.38 -8.17 7.98
CA TRP A 171 -27.17 -8.85 6.96
C TRP A 171 -27.20 -10.36 7.15
N HIS A 172 -26.03 -10.99 7.31
CA HIS A 172 -25.92 -12.42 7.51
C HIS A 172 -26.48 -12.88 8.86
N LEU A 173 -26.24 -12.12 9.93
CA LEU A 173 -26.83 -12.39 11.26
C LEU A 173 -28.37 -12.35 11.17
N SER A 174 -28.94 -11.33 10.54
CA SER A 174 -30.39 -11.24 10.33
C SER A 174 -30.93 -12.43 9.54
N GLY A 175 -30.19 -12.89 8.51
CA GLY A 175 -30.54 -14.07 7.73
C GLY A 175 -30.50 -15.36 8.56
N LEU A 176 -29.49 -15.51 9.41
CA LEU A 176 -29.31 -16.64 10.28
C LEU A 176 -30.42 -16.72 11.34
N LEU A 177 -30.70 -15.62 12.02
CA LEU A 177 -31.75 -15.54 13.01
C LEU A 177 -33.14 -15.90 12.44
N ARG A 178 -33.46 -15.39 11.23
CA ARG A 178 -34.68 -15.77 10.51
C ARG A 178 -34.71 -17.25 10.16
N ARG A 179 -33.61 -17.84 9.74
CA ARG A 179 -33.52 -19.27 9.42
C ARG A 179 -33.80 -20.16 10.63
N PHE A 180 -33.35 -19.75 11.81
CA PHE A 180 -33.64 -20.44 13.07
C PHE A 180 -34.98 -20.02 13.69
N ARG A 181 -35.82 -19.28 12.96
CA ARG A 181 -37.16 -18.85 13.41
C ARG A 181 -37.17 -18.04 14.71
N PHE A 182 -36.06 -17.31 14.99
CA PHE A 182 -36.08 -16.38 16.11
C PHE A 182 -37.14 -15.31 15.93
N PRO A 183 -37.89 -14.97 17.00
CA PRO A 183 -38.89 -13.90 16.93
C PRO A 183 -38.28 -12.57 16.51
N ALA A 184 -38.98 -11.79 15.70
CA ALA A 184 -38.51 -10.47 15.27
C ALA A 184 -38.16 -9.57 16.46
N LEU A 185 -38.93 -9.68 17.55
CA LEU A 185 -38.73 -8.94 18.80
C LEU A 185 -37.33 -9.20 19.44
N ALA A 186 -36.75 -10.41 19.24
CA ALA A 186 -35.44 -10.76 19.75
C ALA A 186 -34.33 -10.55 18.70
N SER A 187 -34.63 -10.73 17.40
CA SER A 187 -33.64 -10.61 16.33
C SER A 187 -33.24 -9.16 16.04
N LEU A 188 -34.18 -8.20 16.12
CA LEU A 188 -33.88 -6.78 15.92
C LEU A 188 -32.92 -6.22 16.99
N PRO A 189 -33.16 -6.43 18.30
CA PRO A 189 -32.20 -6.01 19.34
C PRO A 189 -30.83 -6.65 19.20
N ALA A 190 -30.76 -7.95 18.84
CA ALA A 190 -29.48 -8.64 18.68
C ALA A 190 -28.64 -8.04 17.53
N VAL A 191 -29.24 -7.79 16.38
CA VAL A 191 -28.57 -7.12 15.26
C VAL A 191 -28.23 -5.68 15.62
N GLY A 192 -29.15 -4.95 16.30
CA GLY A 192 -28.92 -3.60 16.77
C GLY A 192 -27.77 -3.49 17.77
N ALA A 193 -27.63 -4.46 18.66
CA ALA A 193 -26.51 -4.50 19.62
C ALA A 193 -25.16 -4.69 18.92
N VAL A 194 -25.07 -5.59 17.93
CA VAL A 194 -23.85 -5.81 17.15
C VAL A 194 -23.48 -4.56 16.35
N LEU A 195 -24.45 -3.93 15.68
CA LEU A 195 -24.22 -2.69 14.94
C LEU A 195 -23.86 -1.53 15.88
N GLY A 196 -24.56 -1.37 17.00
CA GLY A 196 -24.31 -0.32 17.98
C GLY A 196 -22.92 -0.44 18.59
N TYR A 197 -22.53 -1.66 18.98
CA TYR A 197 -21.18 -1.92 19.48
C TYR A 197 -20.12 -1.69 18.40
N GLY A 198 -20.35 -2.15 17.16
CA GLY A 198 -19.45 -1.91 16.05
C GLY A 198 -19.26 -0.43 15.72
N LEU A 199 -20.34 0.36 15.75
CA LEU A 199 -20.28 1.82 15.57
C LEU A 199 -19.59 2.51 16.74
N TRP A 200 -19.73 1.99 17.95
CA TRP A 200 -18.99 2.46 19.11
C TRP A 200 -17.47 2.27 18.94
N ILE A 201 -17.03 1.07 18.56
CA ILE A 201 -15.62 0.76 18.29
C ILE A 201 -15.10 1.60 17.10
N PHE A 202 -15.92 1.74 16.03
CA PHE A 202 -15.59 2.62 14.90
C PHE A 202 -15.34 4.07 15.37
N ALA A 203 -16.20 4.63 16.20
CA ALA A 203 -16.02 5.97 16.76
C ALA A 203 -14.77 6.06 17.65
N ALA A 204 -14.50 5.01 18.44
CA ALA A 204 -13.29 4.93 19.28
C ALA A 204 -11.98 4.87 18.47
N CYS A 205 -12.01 4.39 17.22
CA CYS A 205 -10.86 4.48 16.31
C CYS A 205 -10.50 5.94 15.95
N ALA A 206 -11.41 6.90 16.10
CA ALA A 206 -11.21 8.33 15.84
C ALA A 206 -10.66 8.66 14.43
N SER A 207 -10.97 7.82 13.44
CA SER A 207 -10.51 8.02 12.06
C SER A 207 -11.35 9.06 11.32
N ARG A 208 -10.79 10.26 11.13
CA ARG A 208 -11.42 11.34 10.37
C ARG A 208 -11.71 10.92 8.92
N GLY A 209 -10.77 10.22 8.28
CA GLY A 209 -10.92 9.75 6.91
C GLY A 209 -12.08 8.77 6.74
N ALA A 210 -12.23 7.81 7.65
CA ALA A 210 -13.34 6.86 7.62
C ALA A 210 -14.69 7.52 7.90
N ALA A 211 -14.74 8.51 8.81
CA ALA A 211 -15.95 9.29 9.08
C ALA A 211 -16.39 10.11 7.85
N VAL A 212 -15.45 10.76 7.16
CA VAL A 212 -15.74 11.48 5.90
C VAL A 212 -16.23 10.51 4.82
N ALA A 213 -15.59 9.35 4.67
CA ALA A 213 -16.01 8.33 3.71
C ALA A 213 -17.44 7.83 3.99
N LEU A 214 -17.79 7.60 5.25
CA LEU A 214 -19.16 7.24 5.66
C LEU A 214 -20.16 8.34 5.31
N GLY A 215 -19.83 9.59 5.66
CA GLY A 215 -20.70 10.75 5.39
C GLY A 215 -20.99 10.94 3.90
N LEU A 216 -19.94 10.92 3.07
CA LEU A 216 -20.06 11.05 1.61
C LEU A 216 -20.86 9.90 1.00
N THR A 217 -20.58 8.66 1.43
CA THR A 217 -21.33 7.47 0.98
C THR A 217 -22.80 7.57 1.37
N GLY A 218 -23.07 7.95 2.63
CA GLY A 218 -24.43 8.15 3.12
C GLY A 218 -25.22 9.20 2.32
N LEU A 219 -24.58 10.33 1.99
CA LEU A 219 -25.19 11.38 1.16
C LEU A 219 -25.49 10.90 -0.26
N ILE A 220 -24.60 10.11 -0.87
CA ILE A 220 -24.86 9.50 -2.18
C ILE A 220 -26.05 8.55 -2.11
N PHE A 221 -26.11 7.68 -1.11
CA PHE A 221 -27.25 6.77 -0.92
C PHE A 221 -28.55 7.53 -0.69
N LEU A 222 -28.53 8.59 0.10
CA LEU A 222 -29.66 9.47 0.29
C LEU A 222 -30.11 10.11 -1.05
N ALA A 223 -29.16 10.67 -1.80
CA ALA A 223 -29.43 11.25 -3.11
C ALA A 223 -30.02 10.23 -4.12
N MET A 224 -29.56 8.97 -4.05
CA MET A 224 -30.11 7.88 -4.88
C MET A 224 -31.53 7.49 -4.50
N HIS A 225 -31.96 7.69 -3.25
CA HIS A 225 -33.33 7.41 -2.78
C HIS A 225 -34.32 8.54 -3.08
N LEU A 226 -33.83 9.76 -3.25
CA LEU A 226 -34.65 10.94 -3.57
C LEU A 226 -35.00 10.97 -5.07
N THR A 227 -35.86 10.06 -5.53
CA THR A 227 -36.14 9.85 -6.96
C THR A 227 -37.38 10.55 -7.47
N SER A 228 -38.31 10.98 -6.62
CA SER A 228 -39.57 11.67 -7.02
C SER A 228 -39.31 13.07 -7.57
N ARG A 229 -40.18 13.56 -8.44
CA ARG A 229 -40.05 14.93 -9.01
C ARG A 229 -40.01 16.01 -7.93
N GLY A 230 -40.78 15.88 -6.86
CA GLY A 230 -40.77 16.81 -5.73
C GLY A 230 -39.50 16.78 -4.91
N GLN A 231 -38.84 15.63 -4.87
CA GLN A 231 -37.56 15.45 -4.14
C GLN A 231 -36.34 15.82 -4.98
N ARG A 232 -36.48 16.11 -6.27
CA ARG A 232 -35.39 16.46 -7.17
C ARG A 232 -34.64 17.70 -6.67
N TYR A 233 -35.35 18.72 -6.24
CA TYR A 233 -34.75 19.94 -5.72
C TYR A 233 -34.02 19.70 -4.40
N LEU A 234 -34.57 18.85 -3.51
CA LEU A 234 -33.89 18.46 -2.28
C LEU A 234 -32.57 17.70 -2.58
N ARG A 235 -32.60 16.81 -3.58
CA ARG A 235 -31.39 16.11 -4.05
C ARG A 235 -30.35 17.09 -4.55
N TYR A 236 -30.70 18.06 -5.39
CA TYR A 236 -29.77 19.07 -5.88
C TYR A 236 -29.29 19.98 -4.75
N ALA A 237 -30.13 20.36 -3.81
CA ALA A 237 -29.77 21.14 -2.64
C ALA A 237 -28.74 20.38 -1.78
N LEU A 238 -28.96 19.08 -1.50
CA LEU A 238 -27.99 18.25 -0.78
C LEU A 238 -26.65 18.11 -1.49
N LEU A 239 -26.67 17.91 -2.82
CA LEU A 239 -25.45 17.85 -3.62
C LEU A 239 -24.73 19.21 -3.65
N ALA A 240 -25.50 20.32 -3.73
CA ALA A 240 -24.93 21.67 -3.66
C ALA A 240 -24.33 21.96 -2.27
N VAL A 241 -25.01 21.59 -1.20
CA VAL A 241 -24.49 21.73 0.18
C VAL A 241 -23.22 20.91 0.35
N LEU A 242 -23.18 19.68 -0.18
CA LEU A 242 -21.98 18.85 -0.17
C LEU A 242 -20.83 19.52 -0.93
N LEU A 243 -21.09 20.00 -2.15
CA LEU A 243 -20.11 20.66 -2.99
C LEU A 243 -19.63 21.96 -2.34
N LEU A 244 -20.53 22.83 -1.93
CA LEU A 244 -20.21 24.11 -1.29
C LEU A 244 -19.52 23.92 0.06
N GLY A 245 -19.97 22.93 0.86
CA GLY A 245 -19.30 22.54 2.09
C GLY A 245 -17.86 22.07 1.85
N THR A 246 -17.65 21.23 0.84
CA THR A 246 -16.32 20.79 0.44
C THR A 246 -15.45 21.94 -0.03
N LEU A 247 -15.98 22.80 -0.91
CA LEU A 247 -15.27 24.00 -1.40
C LEU A 247 -14.95 24.98 -0.27
N TYR A 248 -15.87 25.19 0.68
CA TYR A 248 -15.63 25.99 1.86
C TYR A 248 -14.51 25.41 2.74
N MET A 249 -14.54 24.10 2.96
CA MET A 249 -13.53 23.40 3.75
C MET A 249 -12.13 23.48 3.13
N ILE A 250 -12.05 23.44 1.79
CA ILE A 250 -10.78 23.51 1.04
C ILE A 250 -10.37 24.97 0.77
N GLY A 251 -11.31 25.91 0.84
CA GLY A 251 -11.09 27.30 0.48
C GLY A 251 -10.01 28.00 1.33
N PRO A 252 -9.14 28.83 0.73
CA PRO A 252 -7.97 29.43 1.39
C PRO A 252 -8.32 30.37 2.56
N GLY A 253 -9.57 30.80 2.68
CA GLY A 253 -10.06 31.66 3.76
C GLY A 253 -10.65 30.93 4.96
N SER A 254 -10.83 29.60 4.88
CA SER A 254 -11.44 28.86 5.98
C SER A 254 -10.43 28.63 7.12
N GLY A 255 -10.86 28.87 8.36
CA GLY A 255 -10.05 28.50 9.53
C GLY A 255 -9.76 27.00 9.62
N PHE A 256 -10.57 26.18 8.93
CA PHE A 256 -10.35 24.75 8.77
C PHE A 256 -9.21 24.46 7.77
N ALA A 257 -9.19 25.12 6.60
CA ALA A 257 -8.08 24.99 5.64
C ALA A 257 -6.76 25.44 6.25
N ARG A 258 -6.76 26.52 7.05
CA ARG A 258 -5.57 26.99 7.76
C ARG A 258 -5.10 25.95 8.78
N ARG A 259 -5.99 25.38 9.62
CA ARG A 259 -5.63 24.33 10.58
C ARG A 259 -5.14 23.05 9.88
N ILE A 260 -5.74 22.68 8.75
CA ILE A 260 -5.23 21.57 7.94
C ILE A 260 -3.83 21.90 7.43
N ALA A 261 -3.61 23.07 6.87
CA ALA A 261 -2.30 23.48 6.35
C ALA A 261 -1.21 23.48 7.45
N GLU A 262 -1.57 23.86 8.67
CA GLU A 262 -0.65 23.92 9.80
C GLU A 262 -0.44 22.58 10.53
N GLN A 263 -1.42 21.69 10.53
CA GLN A 263 -1.43 20.47 11.34
C GLN A 263 -1.45 19.16 10.53
N GLU A 264 -1.71 19.22 9.23
CA GLU A 264 -1.82 18.00 8.41
C GLU A 264 -0.50 17.73 7.68
N ASP A 265 0.26 16.79 8.21
CA ASP A 265 1.55 16.38 7.66
C ASP A 265 1.43 15.81 6.23
N ARG A 266 0.24 15.31 5.85
CA ARG A 266 -0.02 14.76 4.51
C ARG A 266 0.15 15.78 3.39
N LEU A 267 -0.07 17.07 3.65
CA LEU A 267 0.13 18.13 2.65
C LEU A 267 1.59 18.20 2.19
N VAL A 268 2.53 17.83 3.03
CA VAL A 268 3.95 17.78 2.68
C VAL A 268 4.19 16.63 1.69
N PHE A 269 3.56 15.47 1.92
CA PHE A 269 3.59 14.35 0.97
C PHE A 269 2.95 14.71 -0.37
N TYR A 270 1.82 15.43 -0.34
CA TYR A 270 1.12 15.85 -1.56
C TYR A 270 1.99 16.81 -2.39
N ARG A 271 2.64 17.80 -1.77
CA ARG A 271 3.54 18.73 -2.48
C ARG A 271 4.71 18.00 -3.14
N ALA A 272 5.38 17.11 -2.41
CA ALA A 272 6.46 16.30 -2.96
C ALA A 272 5.97 15.41 -4.12
N THR A 273 4.81 14.76 -3.96
CA THR A 273 4.24 13.92 -5.00
C THR A 273 3.84 14.72 -6.24
N LEU A 274 3.30 15.93 -6.08
CA LEU A 274 2.98 16.81 -7.22
C LEU A 274 4.24 17.22 -7.98
N GLY A 275 5.36 17.46 -7.30
CA GLY A 275 6.66 17.67 -7.93
C GLY A 275 7.11 16.46 -8.77
N LEU A 276 6.98 15.26 -8.20
CA LEU A 276 7.29 14.02 -8.92
C LEU A 276 6.39 13.82 -10.16
N ILE A 277 5.08 14.11 -10.04
CA ILE A 277 4.14 14.05 -11.17
C ILE A 277 4.52 15.06 -12.25
N ALA A 278 4.91 16.29 -11.87
CA ALA A 278 5.28 17.34 -12.81
C ALA A 278 6.53 16.99 -13.64
N GLU A 279 7.47 16.23 -13.07
CA GLU A 279 8.66 15.73 -13.79
C GLU A 279 8.32 14.54 -14.71
N ASN A 280 7.36 13.70 -14.33
CA ASN A 280 7.01 12.47 -15.05
C ASN A 280 5.51 12.40 -15.38
N PRO A 281 4.93 13.39 -16.11
CA PRO A 281 3.48 13.56 -16.16
C PRO A 281 2.75 12.51 -16.98
N VAL A 282 3.38 11.92 -18.01
CA VAL A 282 2.69 11.11 -19.01
C VAL A 282 2.57 9.64 -18.58
N PHE A 283 3.70 9.03 -18.22
CA PHE A 283 3.80 7.61 -17.89
C PHE A 283 4.08 7.33 -16.41
N GLY A 284 4.48 8.33 -15.62
CA GLY A 284 4.90 8.18 -14.25
C GLY A 284 6.24 7.42 -14.10
N VAL A 285 6.56 7.05 -12.85
CA VAL A 285 7.85 6.42 -12.51
C VAL A 285 7.74 4.92 -12.21
N GLY A 286 6.54 4.36 -12.19
CA GLY A 286 6.26 3.02 -11.67
C GLY A 286 6.01 3.01 -10.15
N GLY A 287 5.08 2.16 -9.70
CA GLY A 287 4.70 2.09 -8.28
C GLY A 287 5.87 1.75 -7.38
N VAL A 288 6.68 0.79 -7.78
CA VAL A 288 7.88 0.33 -7.05
C VAL A 288 8.92 1.44 -6.90
N SER A 289 9.06 2.30 -7.91
CA SER A 289 10.04 3.39 -7.93
C SER A 289 9.57 4.61 -7.15
N PHE A 290 8.28 4.69 -6.78
CA PHE A 290 7.72 5.87 -6.10
C PHE A 290 8.51 6.24 -4.84
N GLU A 291 8.76 5.27 -3.94
CA GLU A 291 9.49 5.51 -2.68
C GLU A 291 10.89 6.08 -2.91
N ASN A 292 11.56 5.62 -3.96
CA ASN A 292 12.90 6.04 -4.34
C ASN A 292 12.92 7.44 -4.95
N GLU A 293 12.07 7.67 -5.94
CA GLU A 293 12.00 8.95 -6.64
C GLU A 293 11.42 10.07 -5.76
N PHE A 294 10.48 9.74 -4.86
CA PHE A 294 9.89 10.68 -3.92
C PHE A 294 10.92 11.43 -3.07
N VAL A 295 12.05 10.79 -2.73
CA VAL A 295 13.11 11.40 -1.90
C VAL A 295 13.62 12.71 -2.52
N ARG A 296 13.72 12.80 -3.83
CA ARG A 296 14.23 13.97 -4.58
C ARG A 296 13.33 15.21 -4.48
N PHE A 297 12.04 15.01 -4.21
CA PHE A 297 11.02 16.06 -4.22
C PHE A 297 10.61 16.53 -2.82
N LYS A 298 11.28 16.04 -1.78
CA LYS A 298 10.97 16.46 -0.41
C LYS A 298 11.21 17.95 -0.25
N PRO A 299 10.18 18.75 0.13
CA PRO A 299 10.40 20.15 0.43
C PRO A 299 11.17 20.30 1.75
N GLU A 300 11.81 21.46 1.97
CA GLU A 300 12.63 21.68 3.17
C GLU A 300 11.84 21.48 4.47
N ASP A 301 10.57 21.90 4.51
CA ASP A 301 9.71 21.69 5.68
C ASP A 301 9.30 20.23 5.91
N TYR A 302 9.56 19.33 4.96
CA TYR A 302 9.34 17.90 5.15
C TYR A 302 10.11 17.36 6.36
N PHE A 303 11.39 17.69 6.45
CA PHE A 303 12.28 17.15 7.47
C PHE A 303 12.02 17.74 8.86
N THR A 304 11.52 18.98 8.93
CA THR A 304 11.13 19.60 10.20
C THR A 304 9.80 19.09 10.72
N ARG A 305 8.88 18.74 9.83
CA ARG A 305 7.54 18.23 10.17
C ARG A 305 7.52 16.70 10.35
N MET A 306 8.27 15.99 9.51
CA MET A 306 8.25 14.52 9.42
C MET A 306 9.50 13.89 10.03
N GLN A 307 9.93 14.37 11.19
CA GLN A 307 11.17 13.92 11.87
C GLN A 307 11.30 12.39 11.98
N ASN A 308 10.19 11.67 12.10
CA ASN A 308 10.15 10.22 12.28
C ASN A 308 9.78 9.44 11.00
N ALA A 309 9.52 10.14 9.88
CA ALA A 309 9.14 9.50 8.61
C ALA A 309 9.99 10.07 7.47
N PRO A 310 11.28 9.75 7.43
CA PRO A 310 12.22 10.31 6.44
C PRO A 310 11.86 9.95 5.01
N ARG A 311 10.93 9.03 4.81
CA ARG A 311 10.45 8.55 3.52
C ARG A 311 9.03 8.06 3.64
N THR A 312 8.37 7.97 2.52
CA THR A 312 7.07 7.31 2.39
C THR A 312 7.06 6.48 1.11
N ASN A 313 6.44 5.33 1.16
CA ASN A 313 6.22 4.50 -0.03
C ASN A 313 4.95 4.91 -0.80
N HIS A 314 4.24 5.92 -0.32
CA HIS A 314 3.04 6.47 -0.97
C HIS A 314 2.60 7.79 -0.31
N PRO A 315 1.80 8.62 -1.02
CA PRO A 315 1.42 9.95 -0.55
C PRO A 315 0.20 9.99 0.38
N HIS A 316 -0.32 8.87 0.89
CA HIS A 316 -1.62 8.79 1.61
C HIS A 316 -2.81 9.32 0.79
N ASN A 317 -2.76 9.13 -0.52
CA ASN A 317 -3.81 9.43 -1.47
C ASN A 317 -3.61 8.58 -2.71
N ASP A 318 -4.52 7.64 -2.96
CA ASP A 318 -4.35 6.67 -4.04
C ASP A 318 -4.44 7.32 -5.45
N VAL A 319 -5.14 8.43 -5.61
CA VAL A 319 -5.16 9.17 -6.90
C VAL A 319 -3.79 9.78 -7.19
N LEU A 320 -3.18 10.44 -6.21
CA LEU A 320 -1.84 11.00 -6.38
C LEU A 320 -0.80 9.89 -6.59
N PHE A 321 -0.94 8.76 -5.87
CA PHE A 321 -0.07 7.61 -6.08
C PHE A 321 -0.19 7.06 -7.51
N MET A 322 -1.42 6.89 -8.02
CA MET A 322 -1.66 6.42 -9.38
C MET A 322 -1.08 7.37 -10.44
N MET A 323 -1.27 8.68 -10.26
CA MET A 323 -0.71 9.68 -11.17
C MET A 323 0.82 9.70 -11.14
N ALA A 324 1.43 9.61 -9.97
CA ALA A 324 2.89 9.54 -9.84
C ALA A 324 3.45 8.24 -10.44
N SER A 325 2.77 7.11 -10.19
CA SER A 325 3.25 5.79 -10.60
C SER A 325 3.01 5.49 -12.08
N PHE A 326 1.85 5.86 -12.62
CA PHE A 326 1.43 5.47 -13.99
C PHE A 326 1.18 6.67 -14.91
N GLY A 327 1.44 7.88 -14.43
CA GLY A 327 1.21 9.12 -15.18
C GLY A 327 -0.28 9.39 -15.44
N ILE A 328 -0.54 10.45 -16.19
CA ILE A 328 -1.91 10.85 -16.52
C ILE A 328 -2.62 9.81 -17.41
N LEU A 329 -1.88 9.14 -18.30
CA LEU A 329 -2.49 8.13 -19.19
C LEU A 329 -2.92 6.88 -18.44
N GLY A 330 -2.07 6.36 -17.54
CA GLY A 330 -2.42 5.22 -16.69
C GLY A 330 -3.54 5.55 -15.71
N TRP A 331 -3.48 6.74 -15.11
CA TRP A 331 -4.54 7.23 -14.22
C TRP A 331 -5.89 7.38 -14.95
N LEU A 332 -5.94 7.96 -16.16
CA LEU A 332 -7.17 8.11 -16.93
C LEU A 332 -7.76 6.75 -17.32
N ALA A 333 -6.93 5.80 -17.75
CA ALA A 333 -7.37 4.45 -18.05
C ALA A 333 -7.99 3.76 -16.82
N TRP A 334 -7.31 3.86 -15.67
CA TRP A 334 -7.79 3.27 -14.43
C TRP A 334 -9.02 3.99 -13.87
N ALA A 335 -9.02 5.32 -13.87
CA ALA A 335 -10.16 6.13 -13.44
C ALA A 335 -11.42 5.81 -14.26
N TRP A 336 -11.27 5.61 -15.57
CA TRP A 336 -12.36 5.19 -16.42
C TRP A 336 -12.89 3.80 -16.02
N LEU A 337 -12.00 2.83 -15.76
CA LEU A 337 -12.36 1.49 -15.30
C LEU A 337 -13.09 1.49 -13.95
N VAL A 338 -12.86 2.50 -13.10
CA VAL A 338 -13.54 2.69 -11.81
C VAL A 338 -14.86 3.45 -11.96
N LEU A 339 -14.84 4.57 -12.69
CA LEU A 339 -15.96 5.51 -12.72
C LEU A 339 -17.07 5.10 -13.70
N TYR A 340 -16.74 4.43 -14.80
CA TYR A 340 -17.75 4.01 -15.77
C TYR A 340 -18.78 3.01 -15.19
N PRO A 341 -18.37 1.95 -14.44
CA PRO A 341 -19.32 1.08 -13.75
C PRO A 341 -20.21 1.83 -12.77
N LEU A 342 -19.64 2.76 -12.00
CA LEU A 342 -20.40 3.58 -11.05
C LEU A 342 -21.43 4.47 -11.77
N TYR A 343 -21.03 5.10 -12.88
CA TYR A 343 -21.93 5.89 -13.71
C TYR A 343 -23.14 5.06 -14.17
N GLY A 344 -22.92 3.83 -14.63
CA GLY A 344 -23.99 2.90 -15.03
C GLY A 344 -24.96 2.61 -13.88
N ILE A 345 -24.44 2.37 -12.68
CA ILE A 345 -25.24 2.14 -11.48
C ILE A 345 -26.06 3.37 -11.11
N PHE A 346 -25.44 4.54 -11.09
CA PHE A 346 -26.13 5.80 -10.71
C PHE A 346 -27.20 6.20 -11.73
N ARG A 347 -26.94 5.99 -13.02
CA ARG A 347 -27.93 6.22 -14.09
C ARG A 347 -29.13 5.28 -13.96
N GLY A 348 -28.91 4.04 -13.55
CA GLY A 348 -29.97 3.04 -13.34
C GLY A 348 -30.87 3.30 -12.12
N GLY A 349 -30.38 4.06 -11.14
CA GLY A 349 -31.04 4.39 -9.89
C GLY A 349 -31.03 3.27 -8.84
N ALA A 350 -31.08 3.67 -7.55
CA ALA A 350 -31.00 2.75 -6.41
C ALA A 350 -32.13 1.71 -6.34
N GLY A 351 -33.28 2.01 -6.91
CA GLY A 351 -34.44 1.12 -6.90
C GLY A 351 -34.24 -0.19 -7.66
N ARG A 352 -33.30 -0.20 -8.61
CA ARG A 352 -32.97 -1.38 -9.43
C ARG A 352 -31.91 -2.31 -8.76
N LEU A 353 -31.29 -1.88 -7.68
CA LEU A 353 -30.29 -2.67 -6.97
C LEU A 353 -30.92 -3.58 -5.92
N SER A 354 -30.54 -4.85 -5.90
CA SER A 354 -30.86 -5.75 -4.80
C SER A 354 -30.19 -5.28 -3.50
N GLY A 355 -30.69 -5.74 -2.35
CA GLY A 355 -30.11 -5.39 -1.04
C GLY A 355 -28.63 -5.72 -0.96
N GLU A 356 -28.22 -6.90 -1.45
CA GLU A 356 -26.81 -7.32 -1.50
C GLU A 356 -25.96 -6.36 -2.36
N ARG A 357 -26.45 -5.96 -3.54
CA ARG A 357 -25.73 -5.01 -4.40
C ARG A 357 -25.60 -3.62 -3.79
N LYS A 358 -26.60 -3.19 -3.02
CA LYS A 358 -26.51 -1.94 -2.25
C LYS A 358 -25.39 -2.02 -1.21
N LEU A 359 -25.26 -3.15 -0.50
CA LEU A 359 -24.17 -3.35 0.46
C LEU A 359 -22.80 -3.38 -0.22
N LEU A 360 -22.66 -4.05 -1.36
CA LEU A 360 -21.40 -4.07 -2.13
C LEU A 360 -21.04 -2.66 -2.62
N LEU A 361 -22.03 -1.89 -3.11
CA LEU A 361 -21.82 -0.50 -3.54
C LEU A 361 -21.44 0.40 -2.35
N PHE A 362 -22.10 0.25 -1.21
CA PHE A 362 -21.77 0.97 0.02
C PHE A 362 -20.32 0.72 0.41
N ALA A 363 -19.92 -0.55 0.47
CA ALA A 363 -18.56 -0.94 0.81
C ALA A 363 -17.52 -0.33 -0.16
N PHE A 364 -17.79 -0.42 -1.46
CA PHE A 364 -16.87 0.11 -2.48
C PHE A 364 -16.74 1.63 -2.41
N LEU A 365 -17.84 2.36 -2.23
CA LEU A 365 -17.81 3.82 -2.10
C LEU A 365 -17.08 4.26 -0.83
N CYS A 366 -17.29 3.59 0.30
CA CYS A 366 -16.53 3.87 1.52
C CYS A 366 -15.01 3.70 1.29
N LEU A 367 -14.59 2.61 0.64
CA LEU A 367 -13.19 2.39 0.29
C LEU A 367 -12.67 3.44 -0.68
N LEU A 368 -13.44 3.77 -1.72
CA LEU A 368 -13.04 4.74 -2.74
C LEU A 368 -12.87 6.16 -2.18
N PHE A 369 -13.76 6.59 -1.28
CA PHE A 369 -13.61 7.90 -0.63
C PHE A 369 -12.49 7.91 0.40
N HIS A 370 -12.32 6.83 1.16
CA HIS A 370 -11.21 6.74 2.10
C HIS A 370 -9.85 6.74 1.38
N ALA A 371 -9.77 6.16 0.19
CA ALA A 371 -8.59 6.14 -0.67
C ALA A 371 -8.07 7.55 -1.07
N GLN A 372 -8.91 8.58 -0.94
CA GLN A 372 -8.50 9.97 -1.16
C GLN A 372 -7.80 10.60 0.06
N LEU A 373 -7.90 9.95 1.21
CA LEU A 373 -7.41 10.46 2.49
C LEU A 373 -6.41 9.52 3.16
N ASP A 374 -6.30 8.29 2.65
CA ASP A 374 -5.35 7.28 3.11
C ASP A 374 -5.14 6.22 2.00
N LEU A 375 -4.49 5.11 2.33
CA LEU A 375 -4.22 4.01 1.44
C LEU A 375 -5.34 2.99 1.47
N ILE A 376 -5.84 2.63 0.33
CA ILE A 376 -6.78 1.51 0.18
C ILE A 376 -6.33 0.55 -0.91
N PHE A 377 -6.10 1.05 -2.11
CA PHE A 377 -5.73 0.21 -3.24
C PHE A 377 -4.27 -0.26 -3.21
N VAL A 378 -3.46 0.33 -2.34
CA VAL A 378 -2.07 -0.08 -2.07
C VAL A 378 -1.98 -0.88 -0.78
N ALA A 379 -2.83 -0.59 0.21
CA ALA A 379 -2.77 -1.19 1.53
C ALA A 379 -3.37 -2.60 1.55
N TRP A 380 -2.57 -3.56 1.93
CA TRP A 380 -3.01 -4.91 2.19
C TRP A 380 -3.68 -5.01 3.58
N PRO A 381 -4.84 -5.66 3.75
CA PRO A 381 -5.65 -6.41 2.80
C PRO A 381 -6.77 -5.60 2.15
N MET A 382 -6.83 -4.27 2.38
CA MET A 382 -7.90 -3.41 1.86
C MET A 382 -7.97 -3.45 0.33
N ASN A 383 -6.80 -3.50 -0.33
CA ASN A 383 -6.71 -3.59 -1.78
C ASN A 383 -7.41 -4.83 -2.35
N LEU A 384 -7.32 -6.00 -1.71
CA LEU A 384 -8.06 -7.20 -2.13
C LEU A 384 -9.57 -6.94 -2.17
N ILE A 385 -10.09 -6.40 -1.07
CA ILE A 385 -11.52 -6.13 -0.94
C ILE A 385 -11.95 -5.13 -2.02
N ALA A 386 -11.22 -4.00 -2.15
CA ALA A 386 -11.54 -2.95 -3.09
C ALA A 386 -11.48 -3.43 -4.56
N LEU A 387 -10.43 -4.15 -4.92
CA LEU A 387 -10.21 -4.64 -6.29
C LEU A 387 -11.17 -5.78 -6.66
N TRP A 388 -11.54 -6.65 -5.73
CA TRP A 388 -12.56 -7.66 -5.99
C TRP A 388 -13.96 -7.06 -6.12
N LEU A 389 -14.31 -6.07 -5.30
CA LEU A 389 -15.55 -5.30 -5.48
C LEU A 389 -15.58 -4.63 -6.85
N LEU A 390 -14.48 -4.00 -7.27
CA LEU A 390 -14.36 -3.38 -8.59
C LEU A 390 -14.59 -4.40 -9.71
N GLY A 391 -14.01 -5.60 -9.62
CA GLY A 391 -14.19 -6.66 -10.61
C GLY A 391 -15.63 -7.15 -10.71
N LEU A 392 -16.38 -7.18 -9.61
CA LEU A 392 -17.81 -7.46 -9.64
C LEU A 392 -18.59 -6.37 -10.39
N PHE A 393 -18.25 -5.09 -10.19
CA PHE A 393 -18.86 -3.99 -10.93
C PHE A 393 -18.44 -3.96 -12.41
N TRP A 394 -17.21 -4.38 -12.74
CA TRP A 394 -16.82 -4.58 -14.14
C TRP A 394 -17.73 -5.57 -14.85
N ARG A 395 -18.06 -6.69 -14.20
CA ARG A 395 -18.94 -7.70 -14.79
C ARG A 395 -20.31 -7.13 -15.12
N ASP A 396 -20.86 -6.33 -14.24
CA ASP A 396 -22.17 -5.71 -14.43
C ASP A 396 -22.15 -4.63 -15.53
N ALA A 397 -21.05 -3.91 -15.71
CA ALA A 397 -20.94 -2.76 -16.62
C ALA A 397 -20.39 -3.10 -18.01
N PHE A 398 -19.46 -4.05 -18.07
CA PHE A 398 -18.66 -4.29 -19.27
C PHE A 398 -19.01 -5.58 -20.01
N ARG A 399 -19.84 -6.45 -19.45
CA ARG A 399 -20.23 -7.67 -20.14
C ARG A 399 -21.20 -7.36 -21.29
N GLU A 400 -20.87 -7.86 -22.47
CA GLU A 400 -21.77 -7.95 -23.63
C GLU A 400 -22.30 -9.38 -23.80
N GLU A 401 -23.38 -9.56 -24.57
CA GLU A 401 -23.86 -10.86 -24.95
C GLU A 401 -22.79 -11.60 -25.76
N GLN A 402 -22.61 -12.90 -25.48
CA GLN A 402 -21.48 -13.68 -25.94
C GLN A 402 -21.35 -13.66 -27.46
N VAL A 403 -20.30 -13.04 -27.96
CA VAL A 403 -19.72 -13.38 -29.25
C VAL A 403 -18.85 -14.63 -29.00
N SER A 404 -19.21 -15.74 -29.61
CA SER A 404 -18.38 -16.97 -29.56
C SER A 404 -17.08 -16.69 -30.33
N ALA A 405 -16.04 -16.21 -29.62
CA ALA A 405 -14.72 -16.12 -30.21
C ALA A 405 -14.16 -17.52 -30.39
N GLY A 406 -14.37 -18.08 -31.56
CA GLY A 406 -13.76 -19.32 -31.99
C GLY A 406 -12.25 -19.15 -32.12
N LEU A 407 -11.48 -19.63 -31.13
CA LEU A 407 -10.03 -19.67 -31.23
C LEU A 407 -9.59 -20.56 -32.38
N ARG A 408 -8.75 -20.06 -33.29
CA ARG A 408 -8.27 -20.83 -34.46
C ARG A 408 -7.48 -22.10 -34.07
N HIS A 409 -6.77 -22.10 -32.93
CA HIS A 409 -5.97 -23.21 -32.43
C HIS A 409 -6.10 -23.38 -30.90
N PRO A 410 -7.26 -23.87 -30.40
CA PRO A 410 -7.54 -23.84 -28.95
C PRO A 410 -6.61 -24.74 -28.12
N ALA A 411 -6.05 -25.81 -28.72
CA ALA A 411 -5.12 -26.72 -28.05
C ALA A 411 -3.74 -26.06 -27.85
N ILE A 412 -3.22 -25.39 -28.88
CA ILE A 412 -1.94 -24.68 -28.83
C ILE A 412 -2.02 -23.50 -27.86
N CYS A 413 -3.07 -22.69 -27.97
CA CYS A 413 -3.28 -21.57 -27.05
C CYS A 413 -3.36 -22.04 -25.59
N ARG A 414 -4.05 -23.15 -25.32
CA ARG A 414 -4.12 -23.73 -23.99
C ARG A 414 -2.76 -24.23 -23.51
N MET A 415 -1.99 -24.88 -24.36
CA MET A 415 -0.64 -25.33 -24.01
C MET A 415 0.26 -24.16 -23.66
N ILE A 416 0.28 -23.12 -24.49
CA ILE A 416 1.06 -21.88 -24.22
C ILE A 416 0.61 -21.24 -22.90
N ALA A 417 -0.69 -21.10 -22.67
CA ALA A 417 -1.23 -20.51 -21.44
C ALA A 417 -0.86 -21.35 -20.19
N CYS A 418 -0.95 -22.67 -20.26
CA CYS A 418 -0.54 -23.56 -19.17
C CYS A 418 0.97 -23.45 -18.88
N THR A 419 1.80 -23.44 -19.93
CA THR A 419 3.26 -23.25 -19.78
C THR A 419 3.58 -21.90 -19.15
N ALA A 420 2.96 -20.81 -19.63
CA ALA A 420 3.11 -19.49 -19.02
C ALA A 420 2.66 -19.48 -17.55
N GLY A 421 1.53 -20.12 -17.23
CA GLY A 421 1.04 -20.27 -15.87
C GLY A 421 2.04 -21.00 -14.94
N ILE A 422 2.66 -22.08 -15.42
CA ILE A 422 3.70 -22.81 -14.68
C ILE A 422 4.93 -21.93 -14.43
N VAL A 423 5.40 -21.22 -15.47
CA VAL A 423 6.56 -20.32 -15.35
C VAL A 423 6.28 -19.21 -14.32
N ILE A 424 5.10 -18.60 -14.38
CA ILE A 424 4.68 -17.55 -13.43
C ILE A 424 4.61 -18.10 -12.00
N LEU A 425 4.02 -19.28 -11.79
CA LEU A 425 3.98 -19.92 -10.47
C LEU A 425 5.36 -20.24 -9.93
N PHE A 426 6.24 -20.79 -10.76
CA PHE A 426 7.62 -21.08 -10.37
C PHE A 426 8.37 -19.80 -9.95
N TRP A 427 8.26 -18.75 -10.77
CA TRP A 427 8.89 -17.46 -10.47
C TRP A 427 8.34 -16.84 -9.19
N THR A 428 7.02 -16.85 -9.01
CA THR A 428 6.35 -16.36 -7.80
C THR A 428 6.83 -17.14 -6.56
N ALA A 429 6.87 -18.47 -6.63
CA ALA A 429 7.36 -19.30 -5.53
C ALA A 429 8.83 -19.01 -5.20
N LEU A 430 9.67 -18.79 -6.20
CA LEU A 430 11.08 -18.44 -6.03
C LEU A 430 11.24 -17.06 -5.38
N SER A 431 10.46 -16.06 -5.81
CA SER A 431 10.48 -14.71 -5.22
C SER A 431 10.10 -14.77 -3.74
N VAL A 432 9.00 -15.47 -3.42
CA VAL A 432 8.56 -15.67 -2.02
C VAL A 432 9.61 -16.41 -1.19
N ALA A 433 10.23 -17.46 -1.73
CA ALA A 433 11.26 -18.21 -1.03
C ALA A 433 12.49 -17.33 -0.73
N ARG A 434 12.90 -16.47 -1.68
CA ARG A 434 13.99 -15.51 -1.49
C ARG A 434 13.67 -14.50 -0.39
N SER A 435 12.48 -13.90 -0.44
CA SER A 435 12.03 -12.93 0.57
C SER A 435 11.94 -13.56 1.97
N ALA A 436 11.35 -14.74 2.08
CA ALA A 436 11.24 -15.47 3.33
C ALA A 436 12.63 -15.83 3.90
N TYR A 437 13.55 -16.28 3.06
CA TYR A 437 14.92 -16.60 3.47
C TYR A 437 15.67 -15.37 3.98
N ALA A 438 15.63 -14.26 3.24
CA ALA A 438 16.29 -13.02 3.62
C ALA A 438 15.70 -12.46 4.93
N SER A 439 14.38 -12.47 5.08
CA SER A 439 13.68 -12.04 6.30
C SER A 439 14.02 -12.93 7.50
N SER A 440 14.03 -14.25 7.31
CA SER A 440 14.43 -15.21 8.35
C SER A 440 15.88 -14.98 8.81
N THR A 441 16.78 -14.72 7.85
CA THR A 441 18.19 -14.40 8.17
C THR A 441 18.29 -13.09 8.95
N ALA A 442 17.58 -12.03 8.51
CA ALA A 442 17.57 -10.75 9.20
C ALA A 442 17.07 -10.86 10.65
N ASN A 443 16.11 -11.73 10.90
CA ASN A 443 15.62 -12.00 12.26
C ASN A 443 16.62 -12.83 13.09
N ALA A 444 17.18 -13.88 12.49
CA ALA A 444 18.06 -14.82 13.20
C ALA A 444 19.38 -14.19 13.67
N ILE A 445 19.94 -13.22 12.93
CA ILE A 445 21.20 -12.57 13.32
C ILE A 445 21.11 -11.72 14.60
N HIS A 446 19.89 -11.43 15.07
CA HIS A 446 19.68 -10.75 16.34
C HIS A 446 19.74 -11.69 17.56
N ASP A 447 19.81 -13.00 17.34
CA ASP A 447 19.97 -13.97 18.42
C ASP A 447 21.32 -13.74 19.15
N PRO A 448 21.32 -13.43 20.45
CA PRO A 448 22.55 -13.21 21.20
C PRO A 448 23.38 -14.50 21.38
N ALA A 449 22.77 -15.66 21.30
CA ALA A 449 23.45 -16.95 21.41
C ALA A 449 24.23 -17.34 20.15
N MET A 450 23.94 -16.73 19.01
CA MET A 450 24.60 -17.02 17.73
C MET A 450 26.00 -16.41 17.66
N ARG A 451 27.00 -17.20 17.31
CA ARG A 451 28.40 -16.72 17.13
C ARG A 451 28.51 -15.70 16.00
N VAL A 452 29.42 -14.75 16.15
CA VAL A 452 29.67 -13.68 15.15
C VAL A 452 30.00 -14.27 13.77
N SER A 453 30.86 -15.30 13.73
CA SER A 453 31.20 -15.97 12.46
C SER A 453 30.00 -16.57 11.75
N GLU A 454 29.08 -17.18 12.49
CA GLU A 454 27.86 -17.75 11.96
C GLU A 454 26.89 -16.65 11.44
N LYS A 455 26.79 -15.52 12.16
CA LYS A 455 26.02 -14.35 11.71
C LYS A 455 26.53 -13.85 10.37
N LEU A 456 27.84 -13.66 10.25
CA LEU A 456 28.49 -13.16 9.03
C LEU A 456 28.32 -14.15 7.86
N GLU A 457 28.44 -15.45 8.11
CA GLU A 457 28.18 -16.46 7.09
C GLU A 457 26.73 -16.42 6.59
N ARG A 458 25.75 -16.29 7.50
CA ARG A 458 24.33 -16.18 7.15
C ARG A 458 24.06 -14.93 6.33
N ILE A 459 24.64 -13.78 6.71
CA ILE A 459 24.54 -12.52 5.94
C ILE A 459 25.08 -12.74 4.54
N SER A 460 26.30 -13.25 4.40
CA SER A 460 26.93 -13.51 3.10
C SER A 460 26.10 -14.46 2.22
N ARG A 461 25.54 -15.51 2.81
CA ARG A 461 24.68 -16.46 2.10
C ARG A 461 23.37 -15.81 1.65
N SER A 462 22.76 -14.99 2.50
CA SER A 462 21.51 -14.27 2.17
C SER A 462 21.73 -13.27 1.04
N LEU A 463 22.81 -12.51 1.07
CA LEU A 463 23.17 -11.58 -0.01
C LEU A 463 23.36 -12.28 -1.36
N ARG A 464 23.92 -13.51 -1.36
CA ARG A 464 24.08 -14.29 -2.61
C ARG A 464 22.77 -14.86 -3.13
N PHE A 465 21.89 -15.34 -2.24
CA PHE A 465 20.63 -15.99 -2.64
C PHE A 465 19.52 -14.97 -2.96
N ALA A 466 19.44 -13.89 -2.20
CA ALA A 466 18.39 -12.88 -2.28
C ALA A 466 18.96 -11.45 -2.33
N PRO A 467 19.87 -11.12 -3.29
CA PRO A 467 20.55 -9.82 -3.33
C PRO A 467 19.59 -8.65 -3.50
N HIS A 468 18.36 -8.92 -3.89
CA HIS A 468 17.37 -7.95 -4.30
C HIS A 468 16.31 -7.65 -3.23
N GLU A 469 16.32 -8.38 -2.14
CA GLU A 469 15.42 -8.18 -1.01
C GLU A 469 15.88 -6.97 -0.19
N TYR A 470 15.43 -5.79 -0.58
CA TYR A 470 16.00 -4.54 -0.10
C TYR A 470 15.86 -4.32 1.42
N LYS A 471 14.73 -4.65 2.04
CA LYS A 471 14.56 -4.39 3.49
C LYS A 471 15.31 -5.37 4.38
N PRO A 472 15.22 -6.68 4.17
CA PRO A 472 16.12 -7.59 4.86
C PRO A 472 17.60 -7.25 4.62
N ASN A 473 17.98 -6.93 3.37
CA ASN A 473 19.38 -6.58 3.08
C ASN A 473 19.81 -5.26 3.72
N TYR A 474 18.90 -4.31 3.90
CA TYR A 474 19.17 -3.12 4.71
C TYR A 474 19.46 -3.46 6.17
N ALA A 475 18.64 -4.33 6.79
CA ALA A 475 18.90 -4.82 8.14
C ALA A 475 20.23 -5.59 8.23
N LEU A 476 20.54 -6.39 7.21
CA LEU A 476 21.81 -7.13 7.11
C LEU A 476 23.01 -6.20 6.93
N MET A 477 22.87 -5.12 6.16
CA MET A 477 23.89 -4.07 5.99
C MET A 477 24.25 -3.44 7.34
N ILE A 478 23.23 -3.04 8.11
CA ILE A 478 23.44 -2.46 9.45
C ILE A 478 24.11 -3.48 10.38
N ALA A 479 23.63 -4.73 10.37
CA ALA A 479 24.19 -5.79 11.21
C ALA A 479 25.66 -6.07 10.86
N ALA A 480 26.01 -6.15 9.58
CA ALA A 480 27.39 -6.32 9.13
C ALA A 480 28.29 -5.17 9.60
N GLY A 481 27.82 -3.93 9.51
CA GLY A 481 28.51 -2.75 10.01
C GLY A 481 28.79 -2.81 11.52
N LYS A 482 27.80 -3.27 12.32
CA LYS A 482 27.92 -3.45 13.79
C LYS A 482 28.84 -4.61 14.18
N LEU A 483 28.88 -5.66 13.37
CA LEU A 483 29.76 -6.80 13.56
C LEU A 483 31.21 -6.53 13.11
N GLY A 484 31.50 -5.33 12.62
CA GLY A 484 32.85 -4.97 12.17
C GLY A 484 33.27 -5.62 10.85
N ALA A 485 32.30 -5.93 9.97
CA ALA A 485 32.52 -6.52 8.64
C ALA A 485 32.21 -5.50 7.54
N PRO A 486 33.08 -4.49 7.30
CA PRO A 486 32.80 -3.41 6.37
C PRO A 486 32.66 -3.88 4.92
N GLU A 487 33.32 -4.96 4.51
CA GLU A 487 33.18 -5.54 3.16
C GLU A 487 31.78 -6.07 2.92
N LEU A 488 31.18 -6.75 3.91
CA LEU A 488 29.81 -7.25 3.82
C LEU A 488 28.78 -6.10 3.89
N ALA A 489 29.06 -5.09 4.72
CA ALA A 489 28.23 -3.90 4.78
C ALA A 489 28.23 -3.14 3.45
N LEU A 490 29.41 -2.99 2.83
CA LEU A 490 29.57 -2.39 1.51
C LEU A 490 28.84 -3.20 0.43
N ALA A 491 29.03 -4.53 0.40
CA ALA A 491 28.37 -5.39 -0.57
C ALA A 491 26.83 -5.32 -0.44
N ALA A 492 26.30 -5.24 0.78
CA ALA A 492 24.87 -5.05 1.02
C ALA A 492 24.37 -3.67 0.56
N ALA A 493 25.16 -2.61 0.81
CA ALA A 493 24.85 -1.26 0.34
C ALA A 493 24.85 -1.19 -1.20
N ASP A 494 25.85 -1.76 -1.85
CA ASP A 494 25.96 -1.80 -3.31
C ASP A 494 24.81 -2.62 -3.94
N ALA A 495 24.40 -3.71 -3.31
CA ALA A 495 23.23 -4.48 -3.74
C ALA A 495 21.92 -3.67 -3.62
N LEU A 496 21.76 -2.89 -2.55
CA LEU A 496 20.62 -1.99 -2.36
C LEU A 496 20.61 -0.86 -3.40
N ILE A 497 21.73 -0.20 -3.61
CA ILE A 497 21.90 0.86 -4.61
C ILE A 497 21.70 0.31 -6.02
N GLY A 498 22.15 -0.90 -6.28
CA GLY A 498 21.92 -1.59 -7.54
C GLY A 498 20.51 -2.13 -7.73
N SER A 499 19.62 -2.02 -6.74
CA SER A 499 18.20 -2.36 -6.84
C SER A 499 17.40 -1.19 -7.40
N TYR A 500 16.10 -1.41 -7.63
CA TYR A 500 15.18 -0.34 -8.03
C TYR A 500 14.94 0.70 -6.90
N ILE A 501 15.50 0.50 -5.70
CA ILE A 501 15.41 1.42 -4.56
C ILE A 501 16.80 1.97 -4.22
N GLU A 502 17.33 2.73 -5.13
CA GLU A 502 18.67 3.31 -5.06
C GLU A 502 18.87 4.23 -3.84
N ASN A 503 17.87 5.05 -3.49
CA ASN A 503 17.98 6.05 -2.42
C ASN A 503 17.38 5.55 -1.08
N TYR A 504 17.35 4.25 -0.85
CA TYR A 504 16.72 3.69 0.32
C TYR A 504 17.44 4.09 1.61
N ALA A 505 16.71 4.77 2.50
CA ALA A 505 17.00 4.88 3.92
C ALA A 505 18.48 5.12 4.27
N HIS A 506 19.11 6.19 3.74
CA HIS A 506 20.50 6.53 4.02
C HIS A 506 21.54 5.46 3.60
N VAL A 507 21.20 4.66 2.61
CA VAL A 507 22.10 3.61 2.12
C VAL A 507 23.47 4.16 1.69
N TYR A 508 23.49 5.37 1.11
CA TYR A 508 24.74 6.02 0.74
C TYR A 508 25.57 6.45 1.95
N GLY A 509 24.92 6.83 3.05
CA GLY A 509 25.58 7.12 4.32
C GLY A 509 26.25 5.87 4.91
N TYR A 510 25.56 4.73 4.92
CA TYR A 510 26.14 3.45 5.35
C TYR A 510 27.24 2.97 4.42
N ARG A 511 27.07 3.15 3.09
CA ARG A 511 28.11 2.87 2.09
C ARG A 511 29.37 3.69 2.37
N GLY A 512 29.21 4.99 2.58
CA GLY A 512 30.30 5.90 2.94
C GLY A 512 31.02 5.47 4.21
N GLY A 513 30.29 5.10 5.26
CA GLY A 513 30.85 4.60 6.51
C GLY A 513 31.64 3.29 6.36
N ALA A 514 31.16 2.37 5.54
CA ALA A 514 31.88 1.13 5.22
C ALA A 514 33.18 1.42 4.44
N LEU A 515 33.11 2.32 3.45
CA LEU A 515 34.26 2.72 2.63
C LEU A 515 35.35 3.43 3.46
N VAL A 516 34.96 4.27 4.44
CA VAL A 516 35.90 4.88 5.39
C VAL A 516 36.65 3.81 6.19
N LYS A 517 35.94 2.79 6.70
CA LYS A 517 36.55 1.68 7.44
C LYS A 517 37.51 0.85 6.56
N LEU A 518 37.30 0.85 5.26
CA LEU A 518 38.16 0.19 4.27
C LEU A 518 39.32 1.09 3.75
N GLY A 519 39.42 2.34 4.20
CA GLY A 519 40.40 3.30 3.72
C GLY A 519 40.16 3.84 2.31
N ARG A 520 38.97 3.59 1.72
CA ARG A 520 38.55 4.01 0.36
C ARG A 520 37.90 5.41 0.42
N TYR A 521 38.68 6.42 0.78
CA TYR A 521 38.18 7.74 1.15
C TYR A 521 37.54 8.52 -0.01
N ASP A 522 38.08 8.43 -1.23
CA ASP A 522 37.49 9.13 -2.38
C ASP A 522 36.10 8.59 -2.71
N GLU A 523 35.94 7.28 -2.68
CA GLU A 523 34.63 6.66 -2.90
C GLU A 523 33.66 6.94 -1.75
N ALA A 524 34.16 7.07 -0.52
CA ALA A 524 33.37 7.48 0.62
C ALA A 524 32.89 8.92 0.48
N PHE A 525 33.73 9.83 -0.05
CA PHE A 525 33.36 11.20 -0.33
C PHE A 525 32.19 11.27 -1.31
N GLU A 526 32.27 10.57 -2.43
CA GLU A 526 31.19 10.51 -3.42
C GLU A 526 29.88 9.92 -2.83
N ALA A 527 30.00 8.88 -2.01
CA ALA A 527 28.83 8.31 -1.33
C ALA A 527 28.17 9.33 -0.38
N TYR A 528 28.95 10.04 0.43
CA TYR A 528 28.40 11.07 1.33
C TYR A 528 27.89 12.29 0.57
N LEU A 529 28.45 12.65 -0.58
CA LEU A 529 27.92 13.70 -1.43
C LEU A 529 26.52 13.32 -1.91
N LYS A 530 26.36 12.10 -2.40
CA LYS A 530 25.05 11.58 -2.82
C LYS A 530 24.05 11.50 -1.67
N GLU A 531 24.50 11.13 -0.48
CA GLU A 531 23.70 11.14 0.73
C GLU A 531 23.23 12.57 1.09
N ALA A 532 24.12 13.56 0.97
CA ALA A 532 23.81 14.96 1.26
C ALA A 532 22.79 15.55 0.27
N GLU A 533 22.83 15.12 -1.00
CA GLU A 533 21.84 15.46 -2.02
C GLU A 533 20.48 14.85 -1.70
N ASN A 534 20.45 13.56 -1.36
CA ASN A 534 19.21 12.85 -1.05
C ASN A 534 18.54 13.35 0.23
N TYR A 535 19.33 13.86 1.18
CA TYR A 535 18.85 14.35 2.48
C TYR A 535 19.36 15.78 2.73
N PRO A 536 18.77 16.78 2.09
CA PRO A 536 19.28 18.15 2.07
C PRO A 536 19.26 18.88 3.43
N LEU A 537 18.63 18.29 4.45
CA LEU A 537 18.69 18.82 5.83
C LEU A 537 19.53 17.94 6.78
N SER A 538 19.99 16.75 6.35
CA SER A 538 20.86 15.93 7.20
C SER A 538 22.24 16.59 7.33
N MET A 539 22.66 16.83 8.55
CA MET A 539 23.98 17.41 8.86
C MET A 539 25.11 16.36 8.80
N ILE A 540 24.77 15.10 9.02
CA ILE A 540 25.71 13.98 9.14
C ILE A 540 26.56 13.79 7.88
N PRO A 541 26.01 13.68 6.67
CA PRO A 541 26.82 13.50 5.49
C PRO A 541 27.73 14.70 5.22
N VAL A 542 27.25 15.93 5.52
CA VAL A 542 28.04 17.16 5.33
C VAL A 542 29.24 17.20 6.30
N TYR A 543 29.02 16.79 7.55
CA TYR A 543 30.12 16.66 8.51
C TYR A 543 31.13 15.61 8.08
N ASN A 544 30.67 14.46 7.57
CA ASN A 544 31.56 13.40 7.08
C ASN A 544 32.36 13.86 5.84
N LEU A 545 31.77 14.65 4.95
CA LEU A 545 32.49 15.28 3.83
C LEU A 545 33.63 16.18 4.32
N ALA A 546 33.39 17.00 5.35
CA ALA A 546 34.44 17.83 5.93
C ALA A 546 35.55 16.99 6.57
N SER A 547 35.18 15.93 7.29
CA SER A 547 36.15 15.02 7.92
C SER A 547 37.01 14.30 6.91
N ILE A 548 36.43 13.78 5.84
CA ILE A 548 37.20 13.11 4.76
C ILE A 548 38.08 14.11 4.04
N SER A 549 37.60 15.33 3.76
CA SER A 549 38.43 16.36 3.11
C SER A 549 39.67 16.71 3.92
N LYS A 550 39.59 16.70 5.25
CA LYS A 550 40.76 16.84 6.13
C LYS A 550 41.70 15.65 6.06
N LEU A 551 41.14 14.43 6.08
CA LEU A 551 41.94 13.19 6.03
C LEU A 551 42.66 12.99 4.69
N THR A 552 42.06 13.41 3.60
CA THR A 552 42.62 13.26 2.24
C THR A 552 43.48 14.44 1.79
N GLY A 553 43.69 15.45 2.64
CA GLY A 553 44.52 16.62 2.34
C GLY A 553 43.88 17.61 1.34
N HIS A 554 42.57 17.71 1.35
CA HIS A 554 41.80 18.63 0.50
C HIS A 554 41.11 19.76 1.32
N PRO A 555 41.89 20.61 2.04
CA PRO A 555 41.32 21.65 2.89
C PRO A 555 40.54 22.73 2.11
N GLU A 556 40.82 22.89 0.82
CA GLU A 556 40.14 23.83 -0.07
C GLU A 556 38.63 23.55 -0.22
N ARG A 557 38.18 22.31 0.04
CA ARG A 557 36.76 21.93 0.02
C ARG A 557 35.99 22.35 1.26
N ILE A 558 36.70 22.56 2.39
CA ILE A 558 36.11 22.73 3.71
C ILE A 558 35.23 23.97 3.81
N PRO A 559 35.63 25.17 3.33
CA PRO A 559 34.81 26.38 3.49
C PRO A 559 33.40 26.23 2.89
N LYS A 560 33.28 25.65 1.70
CA LYS A 560 32.01 25.41 1.04
C LYS A 560 31.14 24.38 1.78
N ILE A 561 31.78 23.35 2.32
CA ILE A 561 31.09 22.32 3.11
C ILE A 561 30.58 22.90 4.44
N GLU A 562 31.38 23.74 5.12
CA GLU A 562 31.00 24.42 6.36
C GLU A 562 29.85 25.40 6.12
N GLU A 563 29.85 26.16 5.02
CA GLU A 563 28.75 27.02 4.64
C GLU A 563 27.44 26.24 4.52
N GLU A 564 27.46 25.09 3.85
CA GLU A 564 26.30 24.22 3.73
C GLU A 564 25.88 23.64 5.07
N LEU A 565 26.83 23.27 5.93
CA LEU A 565 26.52 22.80 7.28
C LEU A 565 25.83 23.89 8.11
N PHE A 566 26.34 25.12 8.09
CA PHE A 566 25.71 26.25 8.78
C PHE A 566 24.32 26.58 8.23
N ARG A 567 24.12 26.48 6.91
CA ARG A 567 22.80 26.62 6.27
C ARG A 567 21.81 25.62 6.86
N ARG A 568 22.18 24.33 6.91
CA ARG A 568 21.33 23.25 7.46
C ARG A 568 21.04 23.43 8.95
N MET A 569 22.03 23.85 9.71
CA MET A 569 21.89 24.17 11.13
C MET A 569 20.86 25.29 11.37
N LYS A 570 20.96 26.36 10.59
CA LYS A 570 20.04 27.52 10.69
C LYS A 570 18.59 27.10 10.40
N ILE A 571 18.36 26.28 9.38
CA ILE A 571 17.03 25.78 9.03
C ILE A 571 16.44 24.93 10.17
N GLN A 572 17.26 24.15 10.86
CA GLN A 572 16.82 23.24 11.92
C GLN A 572 16.89 23.84 13.32
N ASN A 573 17.26 25.10 13.46
CA ASN A 573 17.51 25.77 14.75
C ASN A 573 18.52 25.02 15.65
N VAL A 574 19.53 24.39 15.03
CA VAL A 574 20.59 23.68 15.75
C VAL A 574 21.76 24.62 16.00
N THR A 575 22.23 24.67 17.25
CA THR A 575 23.41 25.45 17.60
C THR A 575 24.72 24.64 17.42
N PRO A 576 25.87 25.30 17.20
CA PRO A 576 27.16 24.59 17.10
C PRO A 576 27.47 23.72 18.32
N ALA A 577 27.03 24.11 19.52
CA ALA A 577 27.21 23.33 20.74
C ALA A 577 26.44 21.99 20.75
N GLN A 578 25.40 21.86 19.94
CA GLN A 578 24.58 20.63 19.81
C GLN A 578 25.16 19.63 18.80
N ILE A 579 26.04 20.05 17.89
CA ILE A 579 26.66 19.17 16.89
C ILE A 579 27.40 18.00 17.54
N PRO A 580 28.26 18.19 18.56
CA PRO A 580 28.93 17.07 19.20
C PRO A 580 27.97 16.08 19.86
N LEU A 581 26.79 16.55 20.32
CA LEU A 581 25.75 15.70 20.89
C LEU A 581 25.04 14.87 19.80
N ILE A 582 24.79 15.47 18.64
CA ILE A 582 24.21 14.80 17.48
C ILE A 582 25.19 13.75 16.96
N LEU A 583 26.48 14.08 16.90
CA LEU A 583 27.55 13.18 16.39
C LEU A 583 27.96 12.12 17.39
N LYS A 584 27.82 12.34 18.69
CA LYS A 584 28.13 11.38 19.76
C LYS A 584 26.95 10.50 20.14
N ASN A 585 25.79 10.70 19.52
CA ASN A 585 24.66 9.82 19.77
C ASN A 585 25.06 8.37 19.46
N PRO A 586 24.98 7.43 20.42
CA PRO A 586 25.25 6.02 20.17
C PRO A 586 24.32 5.40 19.12
N ASP A 587 23.21 6.08 18.83
CA ASP A 587 22.32 5.78 17.72
C ASP A 587 22.77 6.39 16.37
N TYR A 588 23.99 6.96 16.31
CA TYR A 588 24.59 7.45 15.07
C TYR A 588 24.76 6.35 14.02
N ASP A 589 24.99 5.12 14.46
CA ASP A 589 24.97 3.92 13.61
C ASP A 589 23.54 3.46 13.26
N ARG A 590 22.53 4.02 13.91
CA ARG A 590 21.14 3.93 13.49
C ARG A 590 20.85 5.08 12.56
N ALA A 591 19.97 4.83 11.64
CA ALA A 591 19.44 5.87 10.80
C ALA A 591 18.96 7.05 11.68
N PRO A 592 19.18 8.34 11.30
CA PRO A 592 18.80 9.51 12.13
C PRO A 592 17.33 9.55 12.57
N TRP A 593 16.47 8.78 11.94
CA TRP A 593 15.06 8.57 12.32
C TRP A 593 14.86 7.50 13.40
N ASP A 594 15.86 6.67 13.70
CA ASP A 594 15.87 5.76 14.84
C ASP A 594 16.31 6.46 16.14
N ILE A 595 16.60 7.76 16.06
CA ILE A 595 16.76 8.58 17.28
C ILE A 595 15.40 8.52 17.97
N PRO A 596 15.27 7.87 19.12
CA PRO A 596 14.03 7.89 19.84
C PRO A 596 13.78 9.37 20.23
N VAL A 597 12.85 10.00 19.54
CA VAL A 597 12.22 11.18 20.11
C VAL A 597 11.81 10.73 21.50
N LYS A 598 12.11 11.50 22.55
CA LYS A 598 11.72 11.24 23.95
C LYS A 598 10.20 11.21 24.14
N TYR A 599 9.52 10.55 23.26
CA TYR A 599 8.13 10.17 23.36
C TYR A 599 8.13 8.66 23.58
N GLY A 600 8.02 8.31 24.86
CA GLY A 600 8.06 6.96 25.33
C GLY A 600 7.12 6.07 24.52
N GLY A 601 7.65 4.93 24.08
CA GLY A 601 6.96 3.75 23.64
C GLY A 601 6.15 3.91 22.35
N SER A 602 6.51 3.11 21.36
CA SER A 602 5.65 2.68 20.25
C SER A 602 4.53 3.64 19.84
N GLY A 603 4.79 4.52 18.89
CA GLY A 603 3.76 5.13 18.01
C GLY A 603 2.58 5.87 18.64
N GLY A 604 2.65 6.27 19.90
CA GLY A 604 1.60 7.02 20.55
C GLY A 604 1.84 8.53 20.40
N TYR A 605 0.98 9.21 19.68
CA TYR A 605 0.85 10.66 19.82
C TYR A 605 0.64 11.02 21.30
N PRO A 606 1.31 12.04 21.84
CA PRO A 606 1.06 12.48 23.21
C PRO A 606 -0.43 12.81 23.32
N LYS A 607 -1.12 12.19 24.29
CA LYS A 607 -2.46 12.62 24.69
C LYS A 607 -2.32 14.10 25.07
N LYS A 608 -2.84 15.00 24.23
CA LYS A 608 -3.12 16.37 24.69
C LYS A 608 -4.12 16.23 25.84
N ARG A 609 -3.68 16.64 27.04
CA ARG A 609 -4.56 16.85 28.18
C ARG A 609 -5.51 18.02 27.87
#